data_0882f9b5afc95505ea3e849916847105
#
_entry.id   0882f9b5afc95505ea3e849916847105
#
_cell.length_a   1.000
_cell.length_b   1.000
_cell.length_c   1.000
_cell.angle_alpha   90.00
_cell.angle_beta   90.00
_cell.angle_gamma   90.00
#
_symmetry.space_group_name_H-M   'P 1'
#
loop_
_entity.id
_entity.type
_entity.pdbx_description
1 polymer ?
#
loop_
_entity_poly.entity_id
_entity_poly.type
_entity_poly.pdbx_seq_one_letter_code
_entity_poly.pdbx_strand_id
1 'polypeptide(L)'
;MEKAREFQKNIYFCFIDYAKAFDCVDHNKLWKILKEMGIPDHLTCLLRNLYVGQEATVRTGHGIPDWLQIGKGVCQGCILSPCLFNFYAEYIMRNAGLEETQAGVKIAGRNIDNLRYADDTTLMAESEEELKSLLMKVKEESEKVGLKLNIQKTKIMASSPITSWEIDGETVETVSELILGAPKITADSDCSHEIKRCLLLGIKVMTNLLDSIFKRRDLTLPTKIHLVKAMVFPVVMYGCESWTVKKAEHRRIDAFEL
;
A
#
# COMPACT_ATOMS: atom_id res chain seq x y z
N MET A 1 10.11 7.74 -10.75
CA MET A 1 10.52 9.12 -10.42
C MET A 1 11.91 9.43 -10.99
N GLU A 2 12.96 8.65 -10.71
CA GLU A 2 14.32 8.92 -11.18
C GLU A 2 14.42 9.06 -12.71
N LYS A 3 13.85 8.10 -13.48
CA LYS A 3 13.79 8.18 -14.93
C LYS A 3 13.03 9.43 -15.43
N ALA A 4 11.96 9.81 -14.78
CA ALA A 4 11.24 11.03 -15.15
C ALA A 4 12.11 12.28 -14.92
N ARG A 5 12.83 12.33 -13.81
CA ARG A 5 13.79 13.40 -13.54
C ARG A 5 14.92 13.44 -14.57
N GLU A 6 15.47 12.28 -14.95
CA GLU A 6 16.49 12.14 -15.98
C GLU A 6 16.03 12.72 -17.33
N PHE A 7 14.75 12.49 -17.66
CA PHE A 7 14.11 13.01 -18.88
C PHE A 7 13.38 14.34 -18.71
N GLN A 8 13.53 15.01 -17.56
CA GLN A 8 12.86 16.29 -17.22
C GLN A 8 11.33 16.24 -17.38
N LYS A 9 10.74 15.07 -17.11
CA LYS A 9 9.29 14.89 -17.12
C LYS A 9 8.71 15.09 -15.73
N ASN A 10 7.61 15.82 -15.66
CA ASN A 10 6.84 15.93 -14.43
C ASN A 10 6.05 14.64 -14.18
N ILE A 11 6.01 14.20 -12.94
CA ILE A 11 5.15 13.12 -12.49
C ILE A 11 4.41 13.55 -11.24
N TYR A 12 3.13 13.23 -11.23
CA TYR A 12 2.21 13.51 -10.13
C TYR A 12 1.66 12.20 -9.61
N PHE A 13 1.65 12.05 -8.30
CA PHE A 13 1.12 10.89 -7.58
C PHE A 13 0.02 11.31 -6.64
N CYS A 14 -1.06 10.54 -6.58
CA CYS A 14 -2.07 10.64 -5.55
C CYS A 14 -2.16 9.31 -4.81
N PHE A 15 -1.86 9.32 -3.53
CA PHE A 15 -1.96 8.16 -2.64
C PHE A 15 -3.31 8.22 -1.95
N ILE A 16 -4.21 7.36 -2.38
CA ILE A 16 -5.59 7.28 -1.88
C ILE A 16 -5.63 6.43 -0.62
N ASP A 17 -6.20 6.96 0.44
CA ASP A 17 -6.61 6.22 1.62
C ASP A 17 -8.13 6.08 1.64
N TYR A 18 -8.65 4.88 1.88
CA TYR A 18 -10.08 4.64 2.02
C TYR A 18 -10.48 4.61 3.50
N ALA A 19 -11.58 5.26 3.83
CA ALA A 19 -12.12 5.21 5.18
C ALA A 19 -12.64 3.80 5.50
N LYS A 20 -11.91 3.07 6.36
CA LYS A 20 -12.27 1.70 6.77
C LYS A 20 -12.50 0.75 5.58
N ALA A 21 -11.56 0.72 4.63
CA ALA A 21 -11.66 0.00 3.37
C ALA A 21 -12.26 -1.41 3.49
N PHE A 22 -11.64 -2.26 4.30
CA PHE A 22 -12.06 -3.65 4.50
C PHE A 22 -13.42 -3.77 5.21
N ASP A 23 -13.73 -2.87 6.14
CA ASP A 23 -14.98 -2.90 6.92
C ASP A 23 -16.19 -2.40 6.11
N CYS A 24 -15.94 -1.64 5.03
CA CYS A 24 -16.98 -1.01 4.22
C CYS A 24 -17.41 -1.83 3.00
N VAL A 25 -16.77 -2.96 2.71
CA VAL A 25 -17.12 -3.82 1.58
C VAL A 25 -18.55 -4.36 1.77
N ASP A 26 -19.46 -3.98 0.88
CA ASP A 26 -20.84 -4.48 0.88
C ASP A 26 -20.90 -5.89 0.29
N HIS A 27 -21.38 -6.87 1.06
CA HIS A 27 -21.43 -8.27 0.63
C HIS A 27 -22.26 -8.47 -0.63
N ASN A 28 -23.44 -7.81 -0.75
CA ASN A 28 -24.30 -7.98 -1.92
C ASN A 28 -23.65 -7.43 -3.20
N LYS A 29 -22.96 -6.28 -3.07
CA LYS A 29 -22.20 -5.70 -4.16
C LYS A 29 -20.99 -6.58 -4.51
N LEU A 30 -20.29 -7.11 -3.50
CA LEU A 30 -19.15 -8.00 -3.71
C LEU A 30 -19.52 -9.23 -4.54
N TRP A 31 -20.63 -9.91 -4.20
CA TRP A 31 -21.08 -11.09 -4.96
C TRP A 31 -21.43 -10.75 -6.41
N LYS A 32 -22.03 -9.59 -6.63
CA LYS A 32 -22.33 -9.08 -7.97
C LYS A 32 -21.05 -8.79 -8.75
N ILE A 33 -20.11 -8.09 -8.13
CA ILE A 33 -18.80 -7.77 -8.71
C ILE A 33 -18.04 -9.04 -9.10
N LEU A 34 -17.96 -10.04 -8.21
CA LEU A 34 -17.27 -11.30 -8.51
C LEU A 34 -17.88 -11.99 -9.74
N LYS A 35 -19.21 -11.97 -9.87
CA LYS A 35 -19.88 -12.52 -11.04
C LYS A 35 -19.58 -11.74 -12.32
N GLU A 36 -19.61 -10.41 -12.27
CA GLU A 36 -19.26 -9.52 -13.40
C GLU A 36 -17.80 -9.65 -13.81
N MET A 37 -16.92 -9.94 -12.84
CA MET A 37 -15.50 -10.21 -13.07
C MET A 37 -15.20 -11.63 -13.60
N GLY A 38 -16.25 -12.43 -13.85
CA GLY A 38 -16.11 -13.76 -14.44
C GLY A 38 -15.76 -14.87 -13.45
N ILE A 39 -15.90 -14.64 -12.15
CA ILE A 39 -15.70 -15.70 -11.15
C ILE A 39 -16.87 -16.70 -11.24
N PRO A 40 -16.60 -18.02 -11.38
CA PRO A 40 -17.62 -19.04 -11.51
C PRO A 40 -18.63 -19.03 -10.36
N ASP A 41 -19.91 -19.25 -10.68
CA ASP A 41 -21.02 -19.19 -9.72
C ASP A 41 -20.83 -20.12 -8.52
N HIS A 42 -20.25 -21.31 -8.71
CA HIS A 42 -20.00 -22.26 -7.61
C HIS A 42 -18.96 -21.73 -6.60
N LEU A 43 -17.91 -21.02 -7.07
CA LEU A 43 -16.92 -20.40 -6.18
C LEU A 43 -17.52 -19.19 -5.45
N THR A 44 -18.29 -18.36 -6.15
CA THR A 44 -19.01 -17.24 -5.54
C THR A 44 -19.99 -17.74 -4.48
N CYS A 45 -20.68 -18.85 -4.72
CA CYS A 45 -21.57 -19.49 -3.74
C CYS A 45 -20.81 -19.97 -2.49
N LEU A 46 -19.66 -20.63 -2.67
CA LEU A 46 -18.81 -21.05 -1.56
C LEU A 46 -18.33 -19.86 -0.72
N LEU A 47 -17.85 -18.80 -1.37
CA LEU A 47 -17.43 -17.57 -0.69
C LEU A 47 -18.60 -16.95 0.07
N ARG A 48 -19.76 -16.85 -0.55
CA ARG A 48 -20.97 -16.32 0.09
C ARG A 48 -21.34 -17.12 1.34
N ASN A 49 -21.27 -18.46 1.29
CA ASN A 49 -21.56 -19.31 2.45
C ASN A 49 -20.57 -19.11 3.61
N LEU A 50 -19.33 -18.69 3.35
CA LEU A 50 -18.38 -18.33 4.40
C LEU A 50 -18.77 -17.05 5.14
N TYR A 51 -19.52 -16.14 4.50
CA TYR A 51 -19.92 -14.85 5.07
C TYR A 51 -21.36 -14.85 5.61
N VAL A 52 -22.19 -15.83 5.22
CA VAL A 52 -23.57 -15.93 5.71
C VAL A 52 -23.59 -16.32 7.18
N GLY A 53 -24.33 -15.55 7.98
CA GLY A 53 -24.50 -15.84 9.40
C GLY A 53 -23.27 -15.61 10.26
N GLN A 54 -22.28 -14.86 9.77
CA GLN A 54 -21.14 -14.48 10.61
C GLN A 54 -21.59 -13.55 11.74
N GLU A 55 -21.12 -13.83 12.93
CA GLU A 55 -21.37 -13.06 14.14
C GLU A 55 -20.06 -12.69 14.79
N ALA A 56 -20.05 -11.55 15.46
CA ALA A 56 -18.91 -11.10 16.24
C ALA A 56 -19.34 -10.63 17.63
N THR A 57 -18.46 -10.78 18.58
CA THR A 57 -18.61 -10.20 19.91
C THR A 57 -17.30 -9.56 20.34
N VAL A 58 -17.37 -8.54 21.20
CA VAL A 58 -16.20 -7.84 21.75
C VAL A 58 -16.08 -8.18 23.23
N ARG A 59 -14.99 -8.81 23.61
CA ARG A 59 -14.70 -9.06 25.03
C ARG A 59 -14.28 -7.76 25.71
N THR A 60 -15.07 -7.27 26.64
CA THR A 60 -14.77 -6.09 27.44
C THR A 60 -14.40 -6.49 28.86
N GLY A 61 -13.81 -5.57 29.63
CA GLY A 61 -13.52 -5.79 31.06
C GLY A 61 -14.77 -6.00 31.95
N HIS A 62 -15.96 -5.69 31.40
CA HIS A 62 -17.26 -5.83 32.09
C HIS A 62 -18.05 -7.07 31.65
N GLY A 63 -17.48 -7.96 30.84
CA GLY A 63 -18.10 -9.18 30.35
C GLY A 63 -18.09 -9.30 28.83
N ILE A 64 -18.80 -10.32 28.32
CA ILE A 64 -18.99 -10.56 26.88
C ILE A 64 -20.38 -10.03 26.54
N PRO A 65 -20.51 -8.98 25.70
CA PRO A 65 -21.80 -8.49 25.25
C PRO A 65 -22.47 -9.49 24.29
N ASP A 66 -23.68 -9.18 23.87
CA ASP A 66 -24.41 -9.98 22.89
C ASP A 66 -23.69 -10.08 21.55
N TRP A 67 -23.91 -11.18 20.86
CA TRP A 67 -23.37 -11.41 19.53
C TRP A 67 -24.06 -10.48 18.52
N LEU A 68 -23.25 -9.83 17.68
CA LEU A 68 -23.68 -8.93 16.63
C LEU A 68 -23.50 -9.60 15.28
N GLN A 69 -24.54 -9.60 14.46
CA GLN A 69 -24.44 -10.11 13.08
C GLN A 69 -23.62 -9.16 12.21
N ILE A 70 -22.70 -9.75 11.44
CA ILE A 70 -21.84 -9.01 10.50
C ILE A 70 -22.53 -8.99 9.14
N GLY A 71 -23.00 -7.81 8.72
CA GLY A 71 -23.69 -7.61 7.43
C GLY A 71 -22.81 -7.05 6.32
N LYS A 72 -21.59 -6.61 6.62
CA LYS A 72 -20.65 -6.02 5.67
C LYS A 72 -19.21 -6.16 6.16
N GLY A 73 -18.26 -5.90 5.27
CA GLY A 73 -16.83 -5.98 5.52
C GLY A 73 -16.23 -7.33 5.17
N VAL A 74 -14.92 -7.34 4.96
CA VAL A 74 -14.12 -8.55 4.81
C VAL A 74 -13.18 -8.68 6.01
N CYS A 75 -13.02 -9.91 6.50
CA CYS A 75 -12.33 -10.17 7.76
C CYS A 75 -10.84 -9.79 7.67
N GLN A 76 -10.39 -8.86 8.50
CA GLN A 76 -8.98 -8.50 8.59
C GLN A 76 -8.17 -9.69 9.14
N GLY A 77 -7.03 -9.99 8.49
CA GLY A 77 -6.21 -11.15 8.81
C GLY A 77 -6.62 -12.47 8.12
N CYS A 78 -7.76 -12.51 7.42
CA CYS A 78 -8.12 -13.65 6.59
C CYS A 78 -7.34 -13.62 5.25
N ILE A 79 -6.80 -14.77 4.84
CA ILE A 79 -6.04 -14.90 3.59
C ILE A 79 -6.84 -14.53 2.32
N LEU A 80 -8.16 -14.68 2.35
CA LEU A 80 -9.05 -14.37 1.23
C LEU A 80 -9.39 -12.87 1.13
N SER A 81 -9.36 -12.13 2.23
CA SER A 81 -9.83 -10.74 2.26
C SER A 81 -9.06 -9.79 1.34
N PRO A 82 -7.72 -9.85 1.23
CA PRO A 82 -7.00 -9.05 0.26
C PRO A 82 -7.40 -9.36 -1.19
N CYS A 83 -7.62 -10.63 -1.53
CA CYS A 83 -8.06 -11.02 -2.86
C CYS A 83 -9.46 -10.47 -3.17
N LEU A 84 -10.41 -10.60 -2.23
CA LEU A 84 -11.77 -10.10 -2.39
C LEU A 84 -11.78 -8.57 -2.53
N PHE A 85 -10.98 -7.88 -1.72
CA PHE A 85 -10.83 -6.43 -1.84
C PHE A 85 -10.18 -6.02 -3.16
N ASN A 86 -9.19 -6.76 -3.66
CA ASN A 86 -8.58 -6.50 -4.96
C ASN A 86 -9.59 -6.61 -6.11
N PHE A 87 -10.51 -7.58 -6.10
CA PHE A 87 -11.60 -7.64 -7.07
C PHE A 87 -12.52 -6.43 -6.97
N TYR A 88 -12.80 -6.00 -5.76
CA TYR A 88 -13.64 -4.82 -5.51
C TYR A 88 -12.97 -3.54 -6.02
N ALA A 89 -11.68 -3.36 -5.74
CA ALA A 89 -10.89 -2.24 -6.25
C ALA A 89 -10.72 -2.28 -7.77
N GLU A 90 -10.48 -3.47 -8.35
CA GLU A 90 -10.38 -3.64 -9.80
C GLU A 90 -11.67 -3.23 -10.51
N TYR A 91 -12.82 -3.61 -9.97
CA TYR A 91 -14.11 -3.20 -10.50
C TYR A 91 -14.27 -1.67 -10.52
N ILE A 92 -13.87 -0.99 -9.43
CA ILE A 92 -13.88 0.48 -9.35
C ILE A 92 -13.03 1.08 -10.48
N MET A 93 -11.79 0.60 -10.65
CA MET A 93 -10.87 1.16 -11.64
C MET A 93 -11.34 0.94 -13.08
N ARG A 94 -11.92 -0.22 -13.39
CA ARG A 94 -12.52 -0.49 -14.70
C ARG A 94 -13.68 0.45 -14.99
N ASN A 95 -14.59 0.63 -14.03
CA ASN A 95 -15.73 1.53 -14.21
C ASN A 95 -15.32 3.02 -14.25
N ALA A 96 -14.23 3.40 -13.59
CA ALA A 96 -13.64 4.72 -13.73
C ALA A 96 -13.01 4.95 -15.12
N GLY A 97 -12.96 3.92 -15.98
CA GLY A 97 -12.45 4.00 -17.35
C GLY A 97 -10.96 4.27 -17.42
N LEU A 98 -10.19 3.84 -16.40
CA LEU A 98 -8.75 4.08 -16.35
C LEU A 98 -8.01 3.31 -17.46
N GLU A 99 -8.47 2.10 -17.80
CA GLU A 99 -7.85 1.27 -18.84
C GLU A 99 -7.95 1.90 -20.25
N GLU A 100 -8.98 2.74 -20.49
CA GLU A 100 -9.24 3.39 -21.78
C GLU A 100 -8.62 4.79 -21.87
N THR A 101 -8.14 5.35 -20.76
CA THR A 101 -7.55 6.68 -20.76
C THR A 101 -6.11 6.64 -21.26
N GLN A 102 -5.70 7.66 -22.02
CA GLN A 102 -4.28 7.89 -22.32
C GLN A 102 -3.55 8.55 -21.14
N ALA A 103 -4.28 8.80 -20.03
CA ALA A 103 -3.77 9.31 -18.79
C ALA A 103 -2.79 8.33 -18.15
N GLY A 104 -1.81 8.86 -17.42
CA GLY A 104 -0.81 8.04 -16.74
C GLY A 104 0.60 8.27 -17.23
N VAL A 105 1.52 7.47 -16.74
CA VAL A 105 2.95 7.57 -17.03
C VAL A 105 3.36 6.45 -17.98
N LYS A 106 4.00 6.79 -19.09
CA LYS A 106 4.49 5.80 -20.05
C LYS A 106 5.80 5.16 -19.56
N ILE A 107 5.75 3.88 -19.22
CA ILE A 107 6.92 3.09 -18.81
C ILE A 107 7.07 1.89 -19.75
N ALA A 108 8.21 1.80 -20.42
CA ALA A 108 8.53 0.72 -21.39
C ALA A 108 7.41 0.47 -22.42
N GLY A 109 6.79 1.56 -22.94
CA GLY A 109 5.73 1.50 -23.94
C GLY A 109 4.35 1.18 -23.40
N ARG A 110 4.20 0.93 -22.08
CA ARG A 110 2.92 0.72 -21.40
C ARG A 110 2.53 1.98 -20.66
N ASN A 111 1.24 2.31 -20.71
CA ASN A 111 0.69 3.37 -19.89
C ASN A 111 0.32 2.82 -18.51
N ILE A 112 0.81 3.46 -17.45
CA ILE A 112 0.54 3.08 -16.07
C ILE A 112 -0.06 4.30 -15.39
N ASP A 113 -1.31 4.21 -15.01
CA ASP A 113 -2.09 5.28 -14.36
C ASP A 113 -2.40 4.98 -12.90
N ASN A 114 -2.29 3.71 -12.48
CA ASN A 114 -2.48 3.31 -11.11
C ASN A 114 -1.58 2.15 -10.67
N LEU A 115 -1.28 2.10 -9.38
CA LEU A 115 -0.67 0.97 -8.68
C LEU A 115 -1.52 0.64 -7.46
N ARG A 116 -1.71 -0.65 -7.18
CA ARG A 116 -2.56 -1.09 -6.07
C ARG A 116 -1.90 -2.22 -5.28
N TYR A 117 -2.03 -2.12 -3.97
CA TYR A 117 -1.68 -3.18 -3.06
C TYR A 117 -2.69 -3.21 -1.91
N ALA A 118 -3.61 -4.17 -1.92
CA ALA A 118 -4.76 -4.22 -1.02
C ALA A 118 -5.57 -2.91 -1.09
N ASP A 119 -5.70 -2.19 0.02
CA ASP A 119 -6.39 -0.89 0.10
C ASP A 119 -5.53 0.31 -0.30
N ASP A 120 -4.21 0.14 -0.33
CA ASP A 120 -3.30 1.19 -0.82
C ASP A 120 -3.45 1.35 -2.33
N THR A 121 -3.96 2.49 -2.75
CA THR A 121 -4.13 2.84 -4.16
C THR A 121 -3.33 4.09 -4.49
N THR A 122 -2.51 4.03 -5.52
CA THR A 122 -1.74 5.17 -6.02
C THR A 122 -2.14 5.46 -7.45
N LEU A 123 -2.61 6.68 -7.72
CA LEU A 123 -2.82 7.17 -9.08
C LEU A 123 -1.59 7.93 -9.56
N MET A 124 -1.34 7.89 -10.87
CA MET A 124 -0.19 8.51 -11.50
C MET A 124 -0.61 9.25 -12.77
N ALA A 125 -0.02 10.43 -13.00
CA ALA A 125 -0.25 11.21 -14.21
C ALA A 125 0.98 12.07 -14.57
N GLU A 126 1.04 12.54 -15.82
CA GLU A 126 2.07 13.48 -16.30
C GLU A 126 1.67 14.95 -16.08
N SER A 127 0.39 15.24 -15.73
CA SER A 127 -0.10 16.59 -15.39
C SER A 127 -0.99 16.61 -14.14
N GLU A 128 -1.14 17.78 -13.54
CA GLU A 128 -1.97 18.02 -12.35
C GLU A 128 -3.46 17.82 -12.68
N GLU A 129 -3.91 18.37 -13.81
CA GLU A 129 -5.30 18.32 -14.25
C GLU A 129 -5.73 16.87 -14.54
N GLU A 130 -4.84 16.12 -15.15
CA GLU A 130 -5.05 14.70 -15.46
C GLU A 130 -5.19 13.88 -14.17
N LEU A 131 -4.28 14.07 -13.19
CA LEU A 131 -4.36 13.39 -11.90
C LEU A 131 -5.66 13.74 -11.16
N LYS A 132 -6.08 14.99 -11.17
CA LYS A 132 -7.33 15.46 -10.57
C LYS A 132 -8.55 14.80 -11.23
N SER A 133 -8.56 14.73 -12.56
CA SER A 133 -9.62 14.05 -13.31
C SER A 133 -9.71 12.56 -12.95
N LEU A 134 -8.57 11.86 -12.87
CA LEU A 134 -8.51 10.46 -12.46
C LEU A 134 -9.05 10.27 -11.04
N LEU A 135 -8.61 11.09 -10.10
CA LEU A 135 -9.04 11.02 -8.71
C LEU A 135 -10.55 11.22 -8.55
N MET A 136 -11.13 12.19 -9.27
CA MET A 136 -12.58 12.43 -9.21
C MET A 136 -13.40 11.26 -9.77
N LYS A 137 -12.95 10.64 -10.87
CA LYS A 137 -13.58 9.44 -11.41
C LYS A 137 -13.52 8.26 -10.42
N VAL A 138 -12.34 8.01 -9.84
CA VAL A 138 -12.16 6.94 -8.85
C VAL A 138 -13.02 7.19 -7.61
N LYS A 139 -13.10 8.44 -7.14
CA LYS A 139 -13.97 8.83 -6.02
C LYS A 139 -15.43 8.50 -6.32
N GLU A 140 -15.95 8.94 -7.47
CA GLU A 140 -17.33 8.70 -7.86
C GLU A 140 -17.67 7.20 -7.93
N GLU A 141 -16.82 6.40 -8.59
CA GLU A 141 -17.03 4.95 -8.70
C GLU A 141 -16.90 4.23 -7.35
N SER A 142 -15.98 4.70 -6.49
CA SER A 142 -15.82 4.17 -5.13
C SER A 142 -17.08 4.41 -4.29
N GLU A 143 -17.67 5.59 -4.36
CA GLU A 143 -18.89 5.93 -3.64
C GLU A 143 -20.09 5.11 -4.10
N LYS A 144 -20.22 4.78 -5.39
CA LYS A 144 -21.25 3.90 -5.93
C LYS A 144 -21.23 2.51 -5.30
N VAL A 145 -20.07 2.01 -4.98
CA VAL A 145 -19.91 0.70 -4.31
C VAL A 145 -19.86 0.80 -2.78
N GLY A 146 -19.88 2.01 -2.20
CA GLY A 146 -19.93 2.23 -0.76
C GLY A 146 -18.58 2.44 -0.10
N LEU A 147 -17.51 2.57 -0.87
CA LEU A 147 -16.21 3.01 -0.36
C LEU A 147 -16.12 4.54 -0.40
N LYS A 148 -15.63 5.12 0.68
CA LYS A 148 -15.39 6.57 0.78
C LYS A 148 -13.91 6.85 0.90
N LEU A 149 -13.43 7.82 0.14
CA LEU A 149 -12.06 8.32 0.28
C LEU A 149 -11.93 9.05 1.63
N ASN A 150 -10.79 8.85 2.28
CA ASN A 150 -10.38 9.63 3.42
C ASN A 150 -9.50 10.79 2.93
N ILE A 151 -10.10 11.95 2.67
CA ILE A 151 -9.43 13.10 2.07
C ILE A 151 -8.27 13.58 2.94
N GLN A 152 -8.44 13.57 4.26
CA GLN A 152 -7.40 14.00 5.21
C GLN A 152 -6.15 13.10 5.20
N LYS A 153 -6.31 11.82 4.88
CA LYS A 153 -5.19 10.88 4.75
C LYS A 153 -4.72 10.68 3.31
N THR A 154 -5.54 11.05 2.33
CA THR A 154 -5.14 11.05 0.93
C THR A 154 -4.07 12.12 0.72
N LYS A 155 -2.99 11.78 0.02
CA LYS A 155 -1.82 12.65 -0.14
C LYS A 155 -1.41 12.76 -1.59
N ILE A 156 -0.89 13.92 -1.94
CA ILE A 156 -0.36 14.19 -3.27
C ILE A 156 1.13 14.43 -3.18
N MET A 157 1.87 13.84 -4.09
CA MET A 157 3.30 14.06 -4.27
C MET A 157 3.57 14.39 -5.73
N ALA A 158 4.38 15.41 -5.98
CA ALA A 158 4.77 15.80 -7.33
C ALA A 158 6.26 16.09 -7.42
N SER A 159 6.82 15.88 -8.61
CA SER A 159 8.21 16.26 -8.94
C SER A 159 8.37 17.75 -9.22
N SER A 160 7.27 18.49 -9.37
CA SER A 160 7.19 19.94 -9.62
C SER A 160 6.26 20.62 -8.60
N PRO A 161 6.34 21.94 -8.44
CA PRO A 161 5.38 22.65 -7.60
C PRO A 161 3.93 22.36 -8.02
N ILE A 162 3.07 22.10 -7.04
CA ILE A 162 1.66 21.77 -7.23
C ILE A 162 0.80 22.79 -6.50
N THR A 163 -0.35 23.13 -7.08
CA THR A 163 -1.35 23.96 -6.42
C THR A 163 -2.07 23.18 -5.32
N SER A 164 -2.64 23.88 -4.34
CA SER A 164 -3.47 23.22 -3.33
C SER A 164 -4.75 22.70 -3.97
N TRP A 165 -5.11 21.44 -3.64
CA TRP A 165 -6.36 20.84 -4.12
C TRP A 165 -7.40 20.80 -3.03
N GLU A 166 -8.62 21.07 -3.41
CA GLU A 166 -9.79 20.92 -2.56
C GLU A 166 -10.73 19.87 -3.18
N ILE A 167 -11.19 18.95 -2.37
CA ILE A 167 -12.17 17.93 -2.70
C ILE A 167 -13.25 18.00 -1.63
N ASP A 168 -14.50 18.25 -2.04
CA ASP A 168 -15.65 18.39 -1.12
C ASP A 168 -15.44 19.45 -0.02
N GLY A 169 -14.66 20.49 -0.30
CA GLY A 169 -14.34 21.56 0.66
C GLY A 169 -13.21 21.20 1.65
N GLU A 170 -12.58 20.05 1.51
CA GLU A 170 -11.39 19.66 2.28
C GLU A 170 -10.13 19.76 1.41
N THR A 171 -9.06 20.32 1.98
CA THR A 171 -7.77 20.43 1.29
C THR A 171 -7.01 19.12 1.35
N VAL A 172 -6.54 18.64 0.21
CA VAL A 172 -5.67 17.46 0.13
C VAL A 172 -4.23 17.86 0.44
N GLU A 173 -3.59 17.13 1.36
CA GLU A 173 -2.22 17.41 1.78
C GLU A 173 -1.21 17.09 0.67
N THR A 174 -0.35 18.07 0.34
CA THR A 174 0.80 17.86 -0.54
C THR A 174 2.02 17.53 0.29
N VAL A 175 2.71 16.43 -0.04
CA VAL A 175 3.87 15.94 0.70
C VAL A 175 5.10 15.82 -0.20
N SER A 176 6.27 16.06 0.38
CA SER A 176 7.57 15.84 -0.28
C SER A 176 8.10 14.43 -0.06
N GLU A 177 7.55 13.71 0.92
CA GLU A 177 7.97 12.36 1.29
C GLU A 177 6.80 11.56 1.85
N LEU A 178 6.76 10.26 1.56
CA LEU A 178 5.73 9.35 2.05
C LEU A 178 6.32 7.96 2.30
N ILE A 179 5.77 7.24 3.28
CA ILE A 179 6.03 5.81 3.47
C ILE A 179 4.88 5.04 2.83
N LEU A 180 5.17 4.31 1.75
CA LEU A 180 4.19 3.47 1.06
C LEU A 180 4.52 2.00 1.32
N GLY A 181 3.64 1.31 2.03
CA GLY A 181 3.92 -0.04 2.50
C GLY A 181 5.04 -0.06 3.54
N ALA A 182 6.29 -0.10 3.11
CA ALA A 182 7.47 -0.02 4.00
C ALA A 182 8.55 0.95 3.51
N PRO A 183 8.84 1.07 2.18
CA PRO A 183 9.86 2.02 1.71
C PRO A 183 9.37 3.47 1.80
N LYS A 184 10.30 4.35 2.14
CA LYS A 184 10.11 5.80 2.10
C LYS A 184 10.37 6.30 0.68
N ILE A 185 9.36 6.90 0.08
CA ILE A 185 9.43 7.52 -1.25
C ILE A 185 9.56 9.02 -1.06
N THR A 186 10.45 9.65 -1.82
CA THR A 186 10.68 11.11 -1.80
C THR A 186 10.44 11.71 -3.19
N ALA A 187 9.95 12.93 -3.23
CA ALA A 187 9.67 13.66 -4.47
C ALA A 187 10.95 13.91 -5.30
N ASP A 188 12.10 14.03 -4.65
CA ASP A 188 13.42 14.19 -5.29
C ASP A 188 14.04 12.87 -5.77
N SER A 189 13.39 11.73 -5.51
CA SER A 189 13.86 10.38 -5.86
C SER A 189 15.22 10.01 -5.22
N ASP A 190 15.61 10.63 -4.10
CA ASP A 190 16.85 10.30 -3.41
C ASP A 190 16.64 9.18 -2.38
N CYS A 191 17.16 7.99 -2.67
CA CYS A 191 17.07 6.83 -1.80
C CYS A 191 18.03 6.89 -0.58
N SER A 192 18.92 7.89 -0.48
CA SER A 192 19.92 7.98 0.61
C SER A 192 19.28 8.03 1.99
N HIS A 193 18.11 8.68 2.12
CA HIS A 193 17.36 8.75 3.37
C HIS A 193 16.77 7.40 3.76
N GLU A 194 16.22 6.68 2.78
CA GLU A 194 15.64 5.34 2.99
C GLU A 194 16.72 4.32 3.36
N ILE A 195 17.86 4.32 2.64
CA ILE A 195 19.00 3.45 2.94
C ILE A 195 19.49 3.68 4.39
N LYS A 196 19.66 4.94 4.79
CA LYS A 196 20.03 5.28 6.18
C LYS A 196 19.00 4.77 7.19
N ARG A 197 17.69 4.94 6.91
CA ARG A 197 16.61 4.48 7.78
C ARG A 197 16.65 2.96 7.94
N CYS A 198 16.80 2.21 6.86
CA CYS A 198 16.88 0.74 6.89
C CYS A 198 18.12 0.25 7.64
N LEU A 199 19.28 0.87 7.44
CA LEU A 199 20.49 0.55 8.21
C LEU A 199 20.30 0.81 9.71
N LEU A 200 19.68 1.92 10.11
CA LEU A 200 19.36 2.21 11.51
C LEU A 200 18.38 1.19 12.12
N LEU A 201 17.37 0.75 11.35
CA LEU A 201 16.48 -0.32 11.77
C LEU A 201 17.23 -1.64 11.96
N GLY A 202 18.13 -1.98 11.04
CA GLY A 202 19.00 -3.15 11.17
C GLY A 202 19.87 -3.11 12.45
N ILE A 203 20.50 -1.95 12.74
CA ILE A 203 21.25 -1.74 13.97
C ILE A 203 20.36 -1.94 15.20
N LYS A 204 19.14 -1.39 15.19
CA LYS A 204 18.18 -1.56 16.29
C LYS A 204 17.79 -3.03 16.51
N VAL A 205 17.52 -3.77 15.44
CA VAL A 205 17.25 -5.20 15.52
C VAL A 205 18.48 -5.96 16.04
N MET A 206 19.67 -5.64 15.52
CA MET A 206 20.93 -6.23 15.99
C MET A 206 21.15 -5.99 17.50
N THR A 207 20.92 -4.75 17.98
CA THR A 207 21.04 -4.41 19.40
C THR A 207 20.09 -5.23 20.26
N ASN A 208 18.84 -5.43 19.83
CA ASN A 208 17.88 -6.26 20.53
C ASN A 208 18.28 -7.75 20.55
N LEU A 209 18.99 -8.22 19.52
CA LEU A 209 19.49 -9.59 19.42
C LEU A 209 20.78 -9.81 20.22
N LEU A 210 21.55 -8.75 20.51
CA LEU A 210 22.81 -8.86 21.26
C LEU A 210 22.62 -9.55 22.61
N ASP A 211 21.58 -9.19 23.36
CA ASP A 211 21.34 -9.75 24.67
C ASP A 211 20.78 -11.20 24.62
N SER A 212 19.97 -11.51 23.66
CA SER A 212 19.30 -12.81 23.55
C SER A 212 20.11 -13.88 22.83
N ILE A 213 20.98 -13.48 21.88
CA ILE A 213 21.71 -14.42 21.02
C ILE A 213 23.23 -14.34 21.26
N PHE A 214 23.81 -13.14 21.26
CA PHE A 214 25.26 -13.01 21.28
C PHE A 214 25.88 -13.29 22.66
N LYS A 215 25.16 -12.97 23.76
CA LYS A 215 25.60 -13.31 25.12
C LYS A 215 25.47 -14.79 25.48
N ARG A 216 24.75 -15.57 24.67
CA ARG A 216 24.64 -17.02 24.89
C ARG A 216 25.93 -17.73 24.56
N ARG A 217 26.43 -18.53 25.51
CA ARG A 217 27.65 -19.35 25.36
C ARG A 217 27.40 -20.69 24.69
N ASP A 218 26.14 -21.15 24.66
CA ASP A 218 25.66 -22.40 24.09
C ASP A 218 25.54 -22.34 22.56
N LEU A 219 25.55 -21.12 21.96
CA LEU A 219 25.46 -20.95 20.51
C LEU A 219 26.85 -20.77 19.90
N THR A 220 27.14 -21.56 18.86
CA THR A 220 28.40 -21.46 18.09
C THR A 220 28.42 -20.18 17.25
N LEU A 221 29.61 -19.66 16.92
CA LEU A 221 29.76 -18.47 16.09
C LEU A 221 29.08 -18.61 14.71
N PRO A 222 29.20 -19.72 13.97
CA PRO A 222 28.47 -19.92 12.72
C PRO A 222 26.95 -19.81 12.87
N THR A 223 26.40 -20.37 13.95
CA THR A 223 24.96 -20.27 14.26
C THR A 223 24.55 -18.83 14.51
N LYS A 224 25.33 -18.07 15.26
CA LYS A 224 25.08 -16.64 15.52
C LYS A 224 25.06 -15.83 14.22
N ILE A 225 26.06 -16.05 13.34
CA ILE A 225 26.13 -15.39 12.03
C ILE A 225 24.91 -15.76 11.18
N HIS A 226 24.50 -17.04 11.17
CA HIS A 226 23.32 -17.47 10.42
C HIS A 226 22.05 -16.78 10.92
N LEU A 227 21.87 -16.68 12.23
CA LEU A 227 20.71 -15.98 12.84
C LEU A 227 20.69 -14.49 12.49
N VAL A 228 21.84 -13.81 12.52
CA VAL A 228 21.93 -12.40 12.09
C VAL A 228 21.54 -12.26 10.63
N LYS A 229 22.08 -13.09 9.75
CA LYS A 229 21.71 -13.07 8.32
C LYS A 229 20.21 -13.33 8.11
N ALA A 230 19.61 -14.25 8.85
CA ALA A 230 18.20 -14.58 8.72
C ALA A 230 17.26 -13.51 9.31
N MET A 231 17.67 -12.75 10.32
CA MET A 231 16.80 -11.83 11.05
C MET A 231 17.07 -10.35 10.75
N VAL A 232 18.32 -9.98 10.53
CA VAL A 232 18.72 -8.57 10.34
C VAL A 232 18.73 -8.18 8.87
N PHE A 233 19.31 -9.01 8.01
CA PHE A 233 19.41 -8.69 6.58
C PHE A 233 18.06 -8.48 5.91
N PRO A 234 17.01 -9.30 6.15
CA PRO A 234 15.69 -9.03 5.58
C PRO A 234 15.10 -7.69 5.98
N VAL A 235 15.41 -7.19 7.18
CA VAL A 235 14.95 -5.86 7.64
C VAL A 235 15.70 -4.74 6.91
N VAL A 236 17.00 -4.88 6.75
CA VAL A 236 17.84 -3.87 6.07
C VAL A 236 17.56 -3.83 4.58
N MET A 237 17.41 -5.00 3.95
CA MET A 237 17.27 -5.12 2.49
C MET A 237 15.80 -5.12 2.02
N TYR A 238 14.86 -4.85 2.91
CA TYR A 238 13.45 -4.78 2.52
C TYR A 238 13.19 -3.60 1.58
N GLY A 239 12.69 -3.89 0.38
CA GLY A 239 12.42 -2.89 -0.65
C GLY A 239 13.66 -2.37 -1.38
N CYS A 240 14.83 -3.02 -1.20
CA CYS A 240 16.10 -2.61 -1.81
C CYS A 240 16.11 -2.67 -3.35
N GLU A 241 15.21 -3.45 -3.94
CA GLU A 241 15.01 -3.54 -5.39
C GLU A 241 14.62 -2.20 -6.03
N SER A 242 14.05 -1.29 -5.23
CA SER A 242 13.68 0.06 -5.68
C SER A 242 14.78 1.09 -5.49
N TRP A 243 15.91 0.72 -4.87
CA TRP A 243 16.97 1.70 -4.53
C TRP A 243 17.89 1.98 -5.71
N THR A 244 18.11 3.26 -5.96
CA THR A 244 19.22 3.71 -6.76
C THR A 244 20.42 3.96 -5.85
N VAL A 245 21.30 2.97 -5.78
CA VAL A 245 22.43 3.00 -4.83
C VAL A 245 23.59 3.79 -5.42
N LYS A 246 23.91 4.93 -4.82
CA LYS A 246 25.09 5.73 -5.16
C LYS A 246 26.36 5.10 -4.52
N LYS A 247 27.53 5.45 -5.06
CA LYS A 247 28.82 4.90 -4.56
C LYS A 247 29.05 5.12 -3.06
N ALA A 248 28.51 6.20 -2.49
CA ALA A 248 28.62 6.48 -1.06
C ALA A 248 27.72 5.55 -0.23
N GLU A 249 26.54 5.20 -0.72
CA GLU A 249 25.62 4.28 -0.08
C GLU A 249 26.12 2.84 -0.14
N HIS A 250 26.76 2.42 -1.24
CA HIS A 250 27.45 1.12 -1.31
C HIS A 250 28.42 0.94 -0.15
N ARG A 251 29.28 1.93 0.09
CA ARG A 251 30.23 1.87 1.20
C ARG A 251 29.58 1.76 2.58
N ARG A 252 28.38 2.35 2.75
CA ARG A 252 27.63 2.26 4.02
C ARG A 252 26.99 0.90 4.21
N ILE A 253 26.49 0.32 3.13
CA ILE A 253 25.92 -1.04 3.15
C ILE A 253 27.04 -2.04 3.42
N ASP A 254 28.16 -1.94 2.71
CA ASP A 254 29.32 -2.81 2.92
C ASP A 254 29.86 -2.71 4.36
N ALA A 255 29.92 -1.48 4.93
CA ALA A 255 30.33 -1.28 6.32
C ALA A 255 29.34 -1.86 7.35
N PHE A 256 28.09 -2.11 6.98
CA PHE A 256 27.12 -2.79 7.82
C PHE A 256 27.28 -4.31 7.79
N GLU A 257 27.83 -4.86 6.70
CA GLU A 257 28.09 -6.30 6.55
C GLU A 257 29.35 -6.76 7.30
N LEU A 258 30.29 -5.85 7.56
CA LEU A 258 31.56 -6.10 8.27
C LEU A 258 31.34 -6.12 9.80
#